data_6b3f78bc7e111372c85979c1e90715de
#
_entry.id   6b3f78bc7e111372c85979c1e90715de
#
_cell.length_a   1.000
_cell.length_b   1.000
_cell.length_c   1.000
_cell.angle_alpha   90.00
_cell.angle_beta   90.00
_cell.angle_gamma   90.00
#
_symmetry.space_group_name_H-M   'P 1'
#
loop_
_entity.id
_entity.type
_entity.pdbx_description
1 polymer ?
#
loop_
_entity_poly.entity_id
_entity_poly.type
_entity_poly.pdbx_seq_one_letter_code
_entity_poly.pdbx_strand_id
1 'polypeptide(L)'
;MGLLDNLVNSVNQGIGKAMEKVNAAAQEANAKAEAEGKPLTEEEKEKQAQALDALKGLGGMFSGAVEMAKKEMQAEVEAKAAAEAAIFDGWEERFPYYPKWDVGGDHFELEEMDPMNGHPSWRFCLRGRPFLVELYAQKLRAAGFVAKGNDPMDLNADTYYKLVDGVCYAWNRTDACGDGYINVSYYVDKYVEPKPKQQATTSQSVAAEIAKGLAKSLFKKLF
;
A
#
# COMPACT_ATOMS: atom_id res chain seq x y z
N MET A 1 0.93 19.90 5.84
CA MET A 1 -0.31 20.65 5.57
C MET A 1 -1.03 19.96 4.43
N GLY A 2 -2.20 19.40 4.70
CA GLY A 2 -2.94 18.58 3.76
C GLY A 2 -3.77 19.42 2.79
N LEU A 3 -4.23 18.79 1.73
CA LEU A 3 -5.09 19.39 0.68
C LEU A 3 -6.37 20.00 1.29
N LEU A 4 -6.88 19.41 2.35
CA LEU A 4 -8.02 19.89 3.14
C LEU A 4 -7.71 21.17 3.90
N ASP A 5 -6.55 21.33 4.50
CA ASP A 5 -6.18 22.57 5.19
C ASP A 5 -6.10 23.74 4.22
N ASN A 6 -5.62 23.49 3.01
CA ASN A 6 -5.59 24.50 1.95
C ASN A 6 -6.99 24.88 1.47
N LEU A 7 -7.90 23.89 1.34
CA LEU A 7 -9.30 24.13 0.95
C LEU A 7 -10.04 24.96 2.02
N VAL A 8 -9.88 24.58 3.29
CA VAL A 8 -10.46 25.31 4.45
C VAL A 8 -9.98 26.74 4.51
N ASN A 9 -8.68 26.95 4.36
CA ASN A 9 -8.09 28.28 4.36
C ASN A 9 -8.61 29.12 3.19
N SER A 10 -8.76 28.52 2.00
CA SER A 10 -9.30 29.20 0.82
C SER A 10 -10.76 29.61 1.02
N VAL A 11 -11.59 28.72 1.58
CA VAL A 11 -13.01 29.00 1.88
C VAL A 11 -13.14 30.09 2.94
N ASN A 12 -12.38 30.00 4.04
CA ASN A 12 -12.39 31.00 5.10
C ASN A 12 -11.94 32.38 4.60
N GLN A 13 -10.90 32.42 3.74
CA GLN A 13 -10.50 33.66 3.08
C GLN A 13 -11.58 34.22 2.15
N GLY A 14 -12.29 33.33 1.42
CA GLY A 14 -13.41 33.72 0.56
C GLY A 14 -14.56 34.35 1.35
N ILE A 15 -14.94 33.72 2.47
CA ILE A 15 -15.98 34.24 3.38
C ILE A 15 -15.55 35.56 4.01
N GLY A 16 -14.30 35.67 4.47
CA GLY A 16 -13.75 36.90 5.02
C GLY A 16 -13.82 38.06 4.03
N LYS A 17 -13.36 37.85 2.80
CA LYS A 17 -13.45 38.84 1.72
C LYS A 17 -14.89 39.21 1.36
N ALA A 18 -15.82 38.27 1.40
CA ALA A 18 -17.24 38.54 1.16
C ALA A 18 -17.83 39.42 2.28
N MET A 19 -17.50 39.11 3.54
CA MET A 19 -17.94 39.95 4.69
C MET A 19 -17.36 41.35 4.63
N GLU A 20 -16.09 41.52 4.28
CA GLU A 20 -15.48 42.84 4.08
C GLU A 20 -16.17 43.65 3.00
N LYS A 21 -16.50 43.04 1.86
CA LYS A 21 -17.22 43.70 0.78
C LYS A 21 -18.63 44.11 1.18
N VAL A 22 -19.37 43.27 1.90
CA VAL A 22 -20.72 43.58 2.39
C VAL A 22 -20.67 44.72 3.40
N ASN A 23 -19.71 44.69 4.33
CA ASN A 23 -19.51 45.79 5.28
C ASN A 23 -19.14 47.11 4.60
N ALA A 24 -18.23 47.07 3.61
CA ALA A 24 -17.85 48.26 2.87
C ALA A 24 -19.05 48.85 2.07
N ALA A 25 -19.82 48.00 1.41
CA ALA A 25 -21.03 48.42 0.69
C ALA A 25 -22.09 48.98 1.65
N ALA A 26 -22.26 48.41 2.84
CA ALA A 26 -23.17 48.94 3.86
C ALA A 26 -22.73 50.31 4.37
N GLN A 27 -21.44 50.52 4.60
CA GLN A 27 -20.87 51.80 5.04
C GLN A 27 -21.01 52.87 3.92
N GLU A 28 -20.74 52.51 2.68
CA GLU A 28 -20.91 53.42 1.53
C GLU A 28 -22.38 53.82 1.33
N ALA A 29 -23.31 52.88 1.45
CA ALA A 29 -24.75 53.15 1.37
C ALA A 29 -25.19 54.07 2.51
N ASN A 30 -24.70 53.87 3.75
CA ASN A 30 -25.00 54.75 4.87
C ASN A 30 -24.45 56.16 4.66
N ALA A 31 -23.19 56.29 4.23
CA ALA A 31 -22.56 57.60 3.98
C ALA A 31 -23.27 58.37 2.86
N LYS A 32 -23.72 57.67 1.82
CA LYS A 32 -24.45 58.27 0.70
C LYS A 32 -25.85 58.75 1.14
N ALA A 33 -26.54 57.93 1.94
CA ALA A 33 -27.86 58.31 2.49
C ALA A 33 -27.78 59.53 3.40
N GLU A 34 -26.72 59.63 4.24
CA GLU A 34 -26.45 60.80 5.07
C GLU A 34 -26.15 62.04 4.21
N ALA A 35 -25.33 61.92 3.18
CA ALA A 35 -24.98 63.03 2.28
C ALA A 35 -26.16 63.56 1.48
N GLU A 36 -27.13 62.69 1.15
CA GLU A 36 -28.35 63.06 0.41
C GLU A 36 -29.49 63.55 1.35
N GLY A 37 -29.25 63.57 2.65
CA GLY A 37 -30.27 64.00 3.63
C GLY A 37 -31.43 62.98 3.78
N LYS A 38 -31.28 61.80 3.27
CA LYS A 38 -32.28 60.72 3.36
C LYS A 38 -31.69 59.55 4.15
N PRO A 39 -31.84 59.53 5.47
CA PRO A 39 -31.33 58.41 6.30
C PRO A 39 -32.01 57.13 5.83
N LEU A 40 -31.22 56.04 5.83
CA LEU A 40 -31.71 54.68 5.55
C LEU A 40 -32.93 54.37 6.42
N THR A 41 -33.93 53.81 5.81
CA THR A 41 -35.11 53.33 6.52
C THR A 41 -34.75 52.19 7.45
N GLU A 42 -35.51 51.99 8.52
CA GLU A 42 -35.30 50.86 9.46
C GLU A 42 -35.36 49.51 8.74
N GLU A 43 -36.18 49.39 7.67
CA GLU A 43 -36.27 48.18 6.86
C GLU A 43 -34.97 47.92 6.07
N GLU A 44 -34.29 48.93 5.58
CA GLU A 44 -32.98 48.77 4.89
C GLU A 44 -31.86 48.42 5.83
N LYS A 45 -31.85 48.96 7.06
CA LYS A 45 -30.91 48.60 8.11
C LYS A 45 -31.10 47.16 8.55
N GLU A 46 -32.37 46.74 8.68
CA GLU A 46 -32.71 45.36 9.07
C GLU A 46 -32.30 44.36 7.99
N LYS A 47 -32.48 44.64 6.69
CA LYS A 47 -32.00 43.81 5.59
C LYS A 47 -30.48 43.67 5.56
N GLN A 48 -29.75 44.76 5.85
CA GLN A 48 -28.30 44.71 5.98
C GLN A 48 -27.83 43.83 7.15
N ALA A 49 -28.48 43.95 8.31
CA ALA A 49 -28.18 43.14 9.47
C ALA A 49 -28.47 41.65 9.20
N GLN A 50 -29.61 41.34 8.56
CA GLN A 50 -29.97 39.96 8.19
C GLN A 50 -28.97 39.36 7.20
N ALA A 51 -28.50 40.13 6.22
CA ALA A 51 -27.49 39.67 5.25
C ALA A 51 -26.14 39.34 5.96
N LEU A 52 -25.74 40.16 6.92
CA LEU A 52 -24.52 39.94 7.69
C LEU A 52 -24.63 38.70 8.61
N ASP A 53 -25.79 38.51 9.22
CA ASP A 53 -26.06 37.34 10.08
C ASP A 53 -26.13 36.03 9.28
N ALA A 54 -26.74 36.08 8.09
CA ALA A 54 -26.75 34.94 7.18
C ALA A 54 -25.33 34.53 6.75
N LEU A 55 -24.48 35.51 6.46
CA LEU A 55 -23.04 35.22 6.11
C LEU A 55 -22.27 34.64 7.30
N LYS A 56 -22.49 35.13 8.52
CA LYS A 56 -21.89 34.56 9.73
C LYS A 56 -22.39 33.13 9.99
N GLY A 57 -23.69 32.89 9.78
CA GLY A 57 -24.30 31.58 9.91
C GLY A 57 -23.70 30.55 8.94
N LEU A 58 -23.51 30.95 7.67
CA LEU A 58 -22.84 30.13 6.66
C LEU A 58 -21.40 29.82 7.04
N GLY A 59 -20.65 30.79 7.54
CA GLY A 59 -19.26 30.57 8.02
C GLY A 59 -19.19 29.55 9.17
N GLY A 60 -20.14 29.64 10.12
CA GLY A 60 -20.23 28.70 11.25
C GLY A 60 -20.58 27.27 10.81
N MET A 61 -21.54 27.12 9.89
CA MET A 61 -21.90 25.80 9.34
C MET A 61 -20.76 25.16 8.55
N PHE A 62 -20.05 25.95 7.77
CA PHE A 62 -18.88 25.45 7.03
C PHE A 62 -17.74 24.99 7.95
N SER A 63 -17.42 25.76 8.98
CA SER A 63 -16.43 25.38 9.98
C SER A 63 -16.80 24.10 10.70
N GLY A 64 -18.06 23.93 11.08
CA GLY A 64 -18.55 22.70 11.72
C GLY A 64 -18.49 21.47 10.82
N ALA A 65 -18.88 21.63 9.54
CA ALA A 65 -18.80 20.54 8.57
C ALA A 65 -17.35 20.09 8.30
N VAL A 66 -16.43 21.04 8.24
CA VAL A 66 -15.01 20.76 8.05
C VAL A 66 -14.39 20.07 9.27
N GLU A 67 -14.76 20.51 10.48
CA GLU A 67 -14.29 19.82 11.69
C GLU A 67 -14.82 18.39 11.80
N MET A 68 -16.08 18.15 11.42
CA MET A 68 -16.63 16.79 11.35
C MET A 68 -15.89 15.94 10.33
N ALA A 69 -15.67 16.45 9.13
CA ALA A 69 -14.93 15.73 8.10
C ALA A 69 -13.48 15.43 8.52
N LYS A 70 -12.82 16.35 9.22
CA LYS A 70 -11.49 16.09 9.80
C LYS A 70 -11.52 14.98 10.85
N LYS A 71 -12.50 14.98 11.74
CA LYS A 71 -12.65 13.94 12.77
C LYS A 71 -12.94 12.57 12.17
N GLU A 72 -13.83 12.52 11.17
CA GLU A 72 -14.13 11.26 10.46
C GLU A 72 -12.90 10.72 9.76
N MET A 73 -12.16 11.56 9.06
CA MET A 73 -10.95 11.16 8.35
C MET A 73 -9.84 10.73 9.32
N GLN A 74 -9.70 11.40 10.45
CA GLN A 74 -8.75 11.01 11.48
C GLN A 74 -9.12 9.69 12.14
N ALA A 75 -10.40 9.48 12.42
CA ALA A 75 -10.91 8.21 12.93
C ALA A 75 -10.69 7.05 11.94
N GLU A 76 -10.87 7.30 10.63
CA GLU A 76 -10.59 6.31 9.58
C GLU A 76 -9.10 5.96 9.51
N VAL A 77 -8.21 6.96 9.58
CA VAL A 77 -6.76 6.75 9.60
C VAL A 77 -6.33 5.96 10.84
N GLU A 78 -6.87 6.32 12.01
CA GLU A 78 -6.58 5.61 13.27
C GLU A 78 -7.12 4.17 13.25
N ALA A 79 -8.34 3.95 12.75
CA ALA A 79 -8.91 2.62 12.59
C ALA A 79 -8.09 1.76 11.63
N LYS A 80 -7.62 2.33 10.52
CA LYS A 80 -6.75 1.65 9.57
C LYS A 80 -5.40 1.30 10.19
N ALA A 81 -4.77 2.23 10.89
CA ALA A 81 -3.52 1.97 11.60
C ALA A 81 -3.67 0.89 12.68
N ALA A 82 -4.79 0.88 13.40
CA ALA A 82 -5.10 -0.16 14.38
C ALA A 82 -5.32 -1.53 13.71
N ALA A 83 -6.01 -1.57 12.56
CA ALA A 83 -6.19 -2.79 11.78
C ALA A 83 -4.86 -3.33 11.24
N GLU A 84 -4.00 -2.46 10.73
CA GLU A 84 -2.65 -2.83 10.30
C GLU A 84 -1.80 -3.35 11.46
N ALA A 85 -1.85 -2.71 12.61
CA ALA A 85 -1.15 -3.19 13.81
C ALA A 85 -1.65 -4.58 14.25
N ALA A 86 -2.95 -4.84 14.16
CA ALA A 86 -3.55 -6.13 14.50
C ALA A 86 -3.12 -7.28 13.56
N ILE A 87 -2.71 -6.98 12.32
CA ILE A 87 -2.12 -7.98 11.40
C ILE A 87 -0.81 -8.51 11.97
N PHE A 88 0.00 -7.62 12.53
CA PHE A 88 1.32 -7.96 13.08
C PHE A 88 1.28 -8.43 14.53
N ASP A 89 0.18 -8.19 15.23
CA ASP A 89 -0.06 -8.72 16.56
C ASP A 89 -0.45 -10.21 16.47
N GLY A 90 0.16 -11.05 17.29
CA GLY A 90 -0.02 -12.50 17.19
C GLY A 90 0.55 -13.13 15.89
N TRP A 91 1.51 -12.48 15.25
CA TRP A 91 2.14 -12.99 14.01
C TRP A 91 2.67 -14.41 14.14
N GLU A 92 3.39 -14.71 15.23
CA GLU A 92 4.02 -16.01 15.44
C GLU A 92 3.01 -17.16 15.60
N GLU A 93 1.83 -16.85 16.15
CA GLU A 93 0.74 -17.81 16.31
C GLU A 93 0.05 -18.11 14.97
N ARG A 94 -0.13 -17.08 14.14
CA ARG A 94 -0.79 -17.18 12.85
C ARG A 94 0.15 -17.70 11.77
N PHE A 95 1.40 -17.29 11.82
CA PHE A 95 2.45 -17.62 10.85
C PHE A 95 3.63 -18.33 11.52
N PRO A 96 3.42 -19.52 12.09
CA PRO A 96 4.47 -20.25 12.75
C PRO A 96 5.63 -20.49 11.78
N TYR A 97 6.85 -20.30 12.25
CA TYR A 97 8.10 -20.46 11.49
C TYR A 97 8.43 -19.39 10.45
N TYR A 98 7.47 -18.54 10.07
CA TYR A 98 7.74 -17.44 9.14
C TYR A 98 8.26 -16.20 9.87
N PRO A 99 9.32 -15.56 9.37
CA PRO A 99 9.77 -14.29 9.94
C PRO A 99 8.68 -13.22 9.80
N LYS A 100 8.60 -12.32 10.77
CA LYS A 100 7.68 -11.19 10.70
C LYS A 100 8.03 -10.31 9.51
N TRP A 101 6.99 -9.80 8.83
CA TRP A 101 7.15 -8.83 7.76
C TRP A 101 7.49 -7.46 8.36
N ASP A 102 8.76 -7.08 8.35
CA ASP A 102 9.30 -5.83 8.89
C ASP A 102 10.22 -5.12 7.88
N VAL A 103 10.10 -5.47 6.60
CA VAL A 103 10.94 -4.94 5.52
C VAL A 103 10.37 -3.67 4.90
N GLY A 104 9.19 -3.21 5.37
CA GLY A 104 8.51 -2.00 4.90
C GLY A 104 7.26 -2.31 4.07
N GLY A 105 6.67 -1.25 3.53
CA GLY A 105 5.37 -1.24 2.88
C GLY A 105 4.33 -0.49 3.67
N ASP A 106 3.16 -0.29 3.08
CA ASP A 106 1.99 0.31 3.70
C ASP A 106 0.70 -0.34 3.20
N HIS A 107 -0.46 0.07 3.72
CA HIS A 107 -1.76 -0.47 3.32
C HIS A 107 -1.82 -2.00 3.39
N PHE A 108 -1.46 -2.53 4.54
CA PHE A 108 -1.46 -3.96 4.77
C PHE A 108 -2.88 -4.52 4.88
N GLU A 109 -3.12 -5.61 4.17
CA GLU A 109 -4.36 -6.38 4.23
C GLU A 109 -4.01 -7.86 4.39
N LEU A 110 -4.77 -8.57 5.23
CA LEU A 110 -4.63 -9.99 5.45
C LEU A 110 -5.95 -10.68 5.17
N GLU A 111 -5.93 -11.64 4.28
CA GLU A 111 -7.09 -12.44 3.89
C GLU A 111 -6.84 -13.90 4.21
N GLU A 112 -7.77 -14.54 4.92
CA GLU A 112 -7.76 -15.98 5.07
C GLU A 112 -8.26 -16.62 3.76
N MET A 113 -7.48 -17.53 3.25
CA MET A 113 -7.79 -18.28 2.03
C MET A 113 -8.35 -19.67 2.39
N ASP A 114 -8.88 -20.36 1.40
CA ASP A 114 -9.27 -21.76 1.58
C ASP A 114 -8.10 -22.59 2.12
N PRO A 115 -8.35 -23.46 3.11
CA PRO A 115 -7.30 -24.28 3.70
C PRO A 115 -6.56 -25.12 2.66
N MET A 116 -5.24 -25.07 2.69
CA MET A 116 -4.41 -25.89 1.81
C MET A 116 -3.84 -27.09 2.58
N ASN A 117 -4.08 -28.29 2.04
CA ASN A 117 -3.65 -29.53 2.69
C ASN A 117 -4.11 -29.70 4.15
N GLY A 118 -5.30 -29.16 4.48
CA GLY A 118 -5.88 -29.21 5.83
C GLY A 118 -5.31 -28.18 6.82
N HIS A 119 -4.50 -27.26 6.36
CA HIS A 119 -3.92 -26.19 7.17
C HIS A 119 -4.40 -24.82 6.72
N PRO A 120 -4.54 -23.84 7.64
CA PRO A 120 -4.88 -22.47 7.29
C PRO A 120 -3.91 -21.90 6.26
N SER A 121 -4.42 -21.14 5.33
CA SER A 121 -3.63 -20.41 4.35
C SER A 121 -4.04 -18.95 4.32
N TRP A 122 -3.09 -18.08 4.01
CA TRP A 122 -3.25 -16.65 4.13
C TRP A 122 -2.66 -15.95 2.91
N ARG A 123 -3.39 -14.96 2.42
CA ARG A 123 -2.88 -13.97 1.48
C ARG A 123 -2.58 -12.68 2.24
N PHE A 124 -1.37 -12.21 2.12
CA PHE A 124 -0.94 -10.93 2.67
C PHE A 124 -0.69 -9.96 1.51
N CYS A 125 -1.50 -8.93 1.43
CA CYS A 125 -1.41 -7.89 0.43
C CYS A 125 -0.85 -6.62 1.08
N LEU A 126 0.06 -5.95 0.40
CA LEU A 126 0.61 -4.68 0.84
C LEU A 126 0.96 -3.80 -0.35
N ARG A 127 0.97 -2.50 -0.11
CA ARG A 127 1.49 -1.55 -1.07
C ARG A 127 2.98 -1.32 -0.81
N GLY A 128 3.80 -1.48 -1.85
CA GLY A 128 5.23 -1.34 -1.69
C GLY A 128 6.00 -1.53 -2.98
N ARG A 129 7.30 -1.41 -2.90
CA ARG A 129 8.18 -1.61 -4.06
C ARG A 129 8.58 -3.08 -4.17
N PRO A 130 8.75 -3.63 -5.38
CA PRO A 130 9.10 -5.03 -5.60
C PRO A 130 10.36 -5.51 -4.85
N PHE A 131 11.32 -4.64 -4.57
CA PHE A 131 12.53 -5.01 -3.84
C PHE A 131 12.25 -5.46 -2.38
N LEU A 132 11.09 -5.11 -1.79
CA LEU A 132 10.70 -5.57 -0.46
C LEU A 132 10.57 -7.09 -0.42
N VAL A 133 10.15 -7.70 -1.52
CA VAL A 133 10.07 -9.15 -1.68
C VAL A 133 11.46 -9.78 -1.54
N GLU A 134 12.47 -9.20 -2.18
CA GLU A 134 13.85 -9.71 -2.05
C GLU A 134 14.39 -9.54 -0.63
N LEU A 135 14.11 -8.42 0.03
CA LEU A 135 14.48 -8.23 1.43
C LEU A 135 13.81 -9.28 2.33
N TYR A 136 12.53 -9.55 2.11
CA TYR A 136 11.84 -10.58 2.87
C TYR A 136 12.33 -11.98 2.52
N ALA A 137 12.67 -12.27 1.28
CA ALA A 137 13.28 -13.52 0.85
C ALA A 137 14.62 -13.79 1.55
N GLN A 138 15.41 -12.75 1.83
CA GLN A 138 16.64 -12.88 2.64
C GLN A 138 16.31 -13.32 4.07
N LYS A 139 15.25 -12.76 4.67
CA LYS A 139 14.78 -13.19 6.00
C LYS A 139 14.27 -14.62 5.99
N LEU A 140 13.53 -15.03 4.97
CA LEU A 140 13.09 -16.42 4.79
C LEU A 140 14.30 -17.36 4.74
N ARG A 141 15.32 -17.03 3.95
CA ARG A 141 16.57 -17.82 3.89
C ARG A 141 17.26 -17.88 5.25
N ALA A 142 17.34 -16.77 5.97
CA ALA A 142 17.90 -16.73 7.32
C ALA A 142 17.09 -17.57 8.33
N ALA A 143 15.77 -17.66 8.15
CA ALA A 143 14.89 -18.52 8.94
C ALA A 143 14.92 -20.00 8.51
N GLY A 144 15.75 -20.37 7.54
CA GLY A 144 15.93 -21.74 7.06
C GLY A 144 14.98 -22.17 5.95
N PHE A 145 14.32 -21.23 5.29
CA PHE A 145 13.58 -21.50 4.07
C PHE A 145 14.51 -21.64 2.87
N VAL A 146 14.18 -22.55 1.98
CA VAL A 146 14.94 -22.84 0.75
C VAL A 146 14.09 -22.49 -0.46
N ALA A 147 14.68 -21.82 -1.46
CA ALA A 147 13.99 -21.54 -2.70
C ALA A 147 13.66 -22.85 -3.43
N LYS A 148 12.41 -23.00 -3.88
CA LYS A 148 11.93 -24.20 -4.62
C LYS A 148 12.57 -24.33 -6.02
N GLY A 149 13.28 -23.31 -6.46
CA GLY A 149 13.83 -23.18 -7.80
C GLY A 149 12.83 -22.42 -8.68
N ASN A 150 13.33 -21.59 -9.55
CA ASN A 150 12.50 -20.91 -10.53
C ASN A 150 11.97 -21.97 -11.49
N ASP A 151 10.68 -22.18 -11.56
CA ASP A 151 10.07 -22.84 -12.71
C ASP A 151 10.34 -21.92 -13.91
N PRO A 152 11.03 -22.39 -14.95
CA PRO A 152 11.32 -21.57 -16.13
C PRO A 152 10.04 -21.07 -16.84
N MET A 153 8.89 -21.68 -16.53
CA MET A 153 7.57 -21.31 -17.06
C MET A 153 6.84 -20.31 -16.17
N ASP A 154 7.28 -20.12 -14.92
CA ASP A 154 6.69 -19.18 -13.97
C ASP A 154 7.70 -18.05 -13.69
N LEU A 155 7.75 -17.12 -14.61
CA LEU A 155 8.71 -16.02 -14.64
C LEU A 155 8.61 -15.06 -13.43
N ASN A 156 7.62 -15.25 -12.54
CA ASN A 156 7.28 -14.29 -11.51
C ASN A 156 7.09 -14.89 -10.10
N ALA A 157 7.12 -16.18 -9.91
CA ALA A 157 6.85 -16.78 -8.61
C ALA A 157 8.12 -17.23 -7.90
N ASP A 158 8.62 -16.39 -6.99
CA ASP A 158 9.60 -16.80 -5.99
C ASP A 158 8.88 -17.63 -4.93
N THR A 159 9.08 -18.93 -4.92
CA THR A 159 8.53 -19.85 -3.90
C THR A 159 9.65 -20.31 -2.96
N TYR A 160 9.40 -20.19 -1.67
CA TYR A 160 10.28 -20.64 -0.61
C TYR A 160 9.55 -21.67 0.25
N TYR A 161 10.25 -22.68 0.74
CA TYR A 161 9.68 -23.70 1.61
C TYR A 161 10.62 -24.05 2.76
N LYS A 162 10.02 -24.49 3.86
CA LYS A 162 10.71 -25.02 5.04
C LYS A 162 9.99 -26.28 5.52
N LEU A 163 10.74 -27.34 5.69
CA LEU A 163 10.21 -28.60 6.25
C LEU A 163 10.41 -28.60 7.77
N VAL A 164 9.32 -28.78 8.52
CA VAL A 164 9.34 -28.90 9.97
C VAL A 164 8.42 -30.05 10.35
N ASP A 165 8.97 -31.08 11.00
CA ASP A 165 8.23 -32.26 11.47
C ASP A 165 7.34 -32.93 10.40
N GLY A 166 7.82 -32.97 9.16
CA GLY A 166 7.11 -33.53 8.01
C GLY A 166 6.08 -32.64 7.37
N VAL A 167 5.90 -31.41 7.89
CA VAL A 167 5.01 -30.38 7.32
C VAL A 167 5.83 -29.41 6.48
N CYS A 168 5.39 -29.17 5.25
CA CYS A 168 6.07 -28.28 4.31
C CYS A 168 5.43 -26.88 4.36
N TYR A 169 6.00 -25.98 5.12
CA TYR A 169 5.61 -24.56 5.15
C TYR A 169 6.14 -23.87 3.90
N ALA A 170 5.25 -23.27 3.14
CA ALA A 170 5.57 -22.62 1.89
C ALA A 170 5.15 -21.15 1.89
N TRP A 171 5.97 -20.34 1.26
CA TRP A 171 5.71 -18.95 0.98
C TRP A 171 5.91 -18.69 -0.50
N ASN A 172 5.01 -17.97 -1.13
CA ASN A 172 5.20 -17.57 -2.50
C ASN A 172 4.77 -16.13 -2.74
N ARG A 173 5.42 -15.50 -3.70
CA ARG A 173 4.97 -14.25 -4.28
C ARG A 173 3.94 -14.58 -5.35
N THR A 174 2.70 -14.16 -5.16
CA THR A 174 1.71 -14.10 -6.22
C THR A 174 1.80 -12.74 -6.87
N ASP A 175 1.78 -12.68 -8.19
CA ASP A 175 2.06 -11.46 -8.94
C ASP A 175 1.33 -10.24 -8.43
N ALA A 176 2.09 -9.16 -8.43
CA ALA A 176 1.58 -7.84 -8.20
C ALA A 176 0.47 -7.54 -9.21
N CYS A 177 -0.73 -7.38 -8.74
CA CYS A 177 -1.66 -6.52 -9.43
C CYS A 177 -0.92 -5.21 -9.73
N GLY A 178 -1.03 -4.64 -10.91
CA GLY A 178 -0.49 -3.32 -11.22
C GLY A 178 -0.70 -2.36 -10.05
N ASP A 179 -0.25 -1.15 -10.09
CA ASP A 179 -0.47 -0.12 -9.04
C ASP A 179 0.40 -0.21 -7.77
N GLY A 180 1.48 -0.97 -7.78
CA GLY A 180 2.44 -1.03 -6.68
C GLY A 180 2.01 -1.90 -5.50
N TYR A 181 1.02 -2.78 -5.68
CA TYR A 181 0.67 -3.80 -4.69
C TYR A 181 1.52 -5.05 -4.86
N ILE A 182 1.84 -5.68 -3.73
CA ILE A 182 2.55 -6.94 -3.63
C ILE A 182 1.63 -7.92 -2.91
N ASN A 183 1.40 -9.06 -3.53
CA ASN A 183 0.67 -10.16 -2.91
C ASN A 183 1.63 -11.30 -2.61
N VAL A 184 1.59 -11.79 -1.39
CA VAL A 184 2.33 -12.97 -0.96
C VAL A 184 1.38 -13.94 -0.26
N SER A 185 1.67 -15.23 -0.38
CA SER A 185 0.87 -16.27 0.24
C SER A 185 1.70 -17.08 1.23
N TYR A 186 1.09 -17.43 2.36
CA TYR A 186 1.61 -18.30 3.42
C TYR A 186 0.70 -19.52 3.48
N TYR A 187 1.24 -20.71 3.25
CA TYR A 187 0.46 -21.93 3.16
C TYR A 187 1.29 -23.18 3.45
N VAL A 188 0.63 -24.31 3.64
CA VAL A 188 1.28 -25.61 3.72
C VAL A 188 1.16 -26.30 2.37
N ASP A 189 2.30 -26.64 1.77
CA ASP A 189 2.36 -27.36 0.50
C ASP A 189 2.57 -28.86 0.71
N LYS A 190 2.26 -29.65 -0.31
CA LYS A 190 2.72 -31.04 -0.34
C LYS A 190 4.22 -31.05 -0.52
N TYR A 191 4.91 -31.74 0.40
CA TYR A 191 6.36 -31.90 0.25
C TYR A 191 6.67 -32.66 -1.03
N VAL A 192 7.36 -32.01 -1.93
CA VAL A 192 7.98 -32.67 -3.08
C VAL A 192 9.48 -32.60 -2.87
N GLU A 193 10.10 -33.76 -2.67
CA GLU A 193 11.54 -33.83 -2.54
C GLU A 193 12.21 -33.15 -3.74
N PRO A 194 13.08 -32.16 -3.53
CA PRO A 194 13.73 -31.47 -4.64
C PRO A 194 14.50 -32.52 -5.43
N LYS A 195 14.18 -32.69 -6.69
CA LYS A 195 14.97 -33.57 -7.58
C LYS A 195 16.42 -33.13 -7.44
N PRO A 196 17.36 -34.08 -7.13
CA PRO A 196 18.76 -33.72 -7.03
C PRO A 196 19.12 -32.98 -8.32
N LYS A 197 19.63 -31.74 -8.19
CA LYS A 197 20.13 -31.01 -9.35
C LYS A 197 21.03 -31.99 -10.07
N GLN A 198 20.63 -32.41 -11.29
CA GLN A 198 21.54 -33.08 -12.17
C GLN A 198 22.74 -32.13 -12.26
N GLN A 199 23.87 -32.58 -11.64
CA GLN A 199 25.11 -31.81 -11.74
C GLN A 199 25.28 -31.56 -13.22
N ALA A 200 25.17 -30.29 -13.61
CA ALA A 200 25.46 -29.91 -14.98
C ALA A 200 26.80 -30.58 -15.29
N THR A 201 26.77 -31.54 -16.20
CA THR A 201 27.93 -32.32 -16.59
C THR A 201 29.01 -31.31 -16.89
N THR A 202 29.95 -31.21 -16.01
CA THR A 202 30.99 -30.18 -16.02
C THR A 202 31.54 -30.12 -17.42
N SER A 203 31.78 -28.94 -17.95
CA SER A 203 32.42 -28.69 -19.26
C SER A 203 33.66 -29.56 -19.52
N GLN A 204 34.22 -30.17 -18.50
CA GLN A 204 35.27 -31.19 -18.59
C GLN A 204 34.83 -32.54 -19.21
N SER A 205 33.57 -32.97 -19.07
CA SER A 205 33.14 -34.24 -19.73
C SER A 205 32.85 -33.99 -21.23
N VAL A 206 32.35 -32.83 -21.58
CA VAL A 206 32.16 -32.46 -23.01
C VAL A 206 33.49 -32.23 -23.69
N ALA A 207 34.46 -31.59 -23.04
CA ALA A 207 35.81 -31.41 -23.57
C ALA A 207 36.51 -32.75 -23.73
N ALA A 208 36.35 -33.72 -22.84
CA ALA A 208 36.92 -35.06 -22.96
C ALA A 208 36.30 -35.88 -24.09
N GLU A 209 34.99 -35.75 -24.36
CA GLU A 209 34.35 -36.40 -25.50
C GLU A 209 34.75 -35.76 -26.85
N ILE A 210 34.87 -34.44 -26.89
CA ILE A 210 35.37 -33.71 -28.09
C ILE A 210 36.82 -34.12 -28.36
N ALA A 211 37.69 -34.22 -27.33
CA ALA A 211 39.07 -34.66 -27.47
C ALA A 211 39.18 -36.11 -27.95
N LYS A 212 38.33 -37.04 -27.44
CA LYS A 212 38.24 -38.41 -27.97
C LYS A 212 37.75 -38.49 -29.40
N GLY A 213 36.80 -37.68 -29.80
CA GLY A 213 36.28 -37.57 -31.15
C GLY A 213 37.33 -37.08 -32.15
N LEU A 214 38.07 -36.03 -31.78
CA LEU A 214 39.17 -35.49 -32.58
C LEU A 214 40.35 -36.48 -32.72
N ALA A 215 40.73 -37.15 -31.67
CA ALA A 215 41.77 -38.17 -31.70
C ALA A 215 41.41 -39.32 -32.64
N LYS A 216 40.17 -39.83 -32.60
CA LYS A 216 39.68 -40.88 -33.51
C LYS A 216 39.65 -40.40 -34.97
N SER A 217 39.31 -39.17 -35.22
CA SER A 217 39.25 -38.58 -36.57
C SER A 217 40.66 -38.42 -37.17
N LEU A 218 41.64 -38.00 -36.37
CA LEU A 218 43.01 -37.84 -36.78
C LEU A 218 43.69 -39.20 -37.08
N PHE A 219 43.41 -40.20 -36.25
CA PHE A 219 43.94 -41.57 -36.45
C PHE A 219 43.42 -42.18 -37.76
N LYS A 220 42.17 -41.93 -38.11
CA LYS A 220 41.54 -42.44 -39.37
C LYS A 220 42.05 -41.78 -40.63
N LYS A 221 42.71 -40.62 -40.55
CA LYS A 221 43.29 -39.90 -41.67
C LYS A 221 44.79 -40.17 -41.89
N LEU A 222 45.46 -40.80 -40.95
CA LEU A 222 46.90 -41.04 -40.99
C LEU A 222 47.27 -42.52 -41.29
N PHE A 223 46.28 -43.39 -41.28
CA PHE A 223 46.38 -44.81 -41.68
C PHE A 223 45.18 -45.18 -42.58
#